data_ff504dd111ba1e69a18dbfdc6b40eb03
#
_entry.id   ff504dd111ba1e69a18dbfdc6b40eb03
#
_cell.length_a   1.000
_cell.length_b   1.000
_cell.length_c   1.000
_cell.angle_alpha   90.00
_cell.angle_beta   90.00
_cell.angle_gamma   90.00
#
_symmetry.space_group_name_H-M   'P 1'
#
loop_
_entity.id
_entity.type
_entity.pdbx_description
1 polymer ?
#
loop_
_entity_poly.entity_id
_entity_poly.type
_entity_poly.pdbx_seq_one_letter_code
_entity_poly.pdbx_strand_id
1 'polypeptide(L)'
;MDRAYRGQSGPIVLVELKTRQADRVHLSDIIELSAQRVALEGETGESVAPVAWVVVESAAGRSAHSVRLLSPHVVWDFASRREALLAGTESPYYPATSRVCASCIYRARCRMRS
;
A
#
# COMPACT_ATOMS: atom_id res chain seq x y z
N MET A 1 6.00 7.41 1.88
CA MET A 1 7.24 7.50 1.07
C MET A 1 8.22 8.39 1.79
N ASP A 2 9.40 7.90 2.03
CA ASP A 2 10.41 8.71 2.69
C ASP A 2 11.24 9.51 1.69
N ARG A 3 11.50 8.93 0.52
CA ARG A 3 12.36 9.60 -0.46
C ARG A 3 12.02 9.20 -1.89
N ALA A 4 12.28 10.14 -2.80
CA ALA A 4 12.22 9.93 -4.22
C ALA A 4 13.57 10.34 -4.82
N TYR A 5 14.12 9.48 -5.66
CA TYR A 5 15.43 9.72 -6.28
C TYR A 5 15.28 9.74 -7.79
N ARG A 6 16.03 10.64 -8.42
CA ARG A 6 16.10 10.72 -9.87
C ARG A 6 17.56 10.60 -10.32
N GLY A 7 17.81 9.69 -11.24
CA GLY A 7 19.09 9.67 -11.96
C GLY A 7 19.15 10.79 -13.00
N GLN A 8 20.28 10.93 -13.67
CA GLN A 8 20.49 12.01 -14.64
C GLN A 8 19.51 11.99 -15.83
N SER A 9 19.03 10.81 -16.20
CA SER A 9 18.14 10.65 -17.36
C SER A 9 17.10 9.57 -17.18
N GLY A 10 16.86 9.15 -15.96
CA GLY A 10 15.92 8.06 -15.66
C GLY A 10 14.64 8.53 -14.98
N PRO A 11 13.68 7.62 -14.80
CA PRO A 11 12.50 7.90 -14.02
C PRO A 11 12.84 8.09 -12.55
N ILE A 12 11.90 8.71 -11.84
CA ILE A 12 12.00 8.83 -10.38
C ILE A 12 11.85 7.44 -9.75
N VAL A 13 12.69 7.13 -8.78
CA VAL A 13 12.62 5.87 -8.03
C VAL A 13 12.19 6.17 -6.59
N LEU A 14 11.13 5.51 -6.14
CA LEU A 14 10.63 5.67 -4.77
C LEU A 14 11.37 4.74 -3.82
N VAL A 15 11.70 5.27 -2.65
CA VAL A 15 12.34 4.49 -1.57
C VAL A 15 11.60 4.79 -0.27
N GLU A 16 11.24 3.75 0.46
CA GLU A 16 10.61 3.87 1.76
C GLU A 16 11.43 3.16 2.82
N LEU A 17 11.60 3.82 3.96
CA LEU A 17 12.28 3.24 5.11
C LEU A 17 11.25 2.83 6.16
N LYS A 18 11.32 1.57 6.59
CA LYS A 18 10.47 1.01 7.64
C LYS A 18 11.31 0.41 8.75
N THR A 19 10.91 0.65 9.98
CA THR A 19 11.49 -0.01 11.15
C THR A 19 10.50 -1.07 11.61
N ARG A 20 10.92 -2.32 11.64
CA ARG A 20 10.07 -3.47 11.97
C ARG A 20 10.82 -4.48 12.83
N GLN A 21 10.07 -5.33 13.52
CA GLN A 21 10.65 -6.43 14.28
C GLN A 21 11.23 -7.50 13.34
N ALA A 22 10.52 -7.82 12.27
CA ALA A 22 10.96 -8.78 11.27
C ALA A 22 11.35 -8.08 9.97
N ASP A 23 12.36 -8.61 9.28
CA ASP A 23 12.79 -8.14 7.96
C ASP A 23 11.78 -8.61 6.91
N ARG A 24 10.74 -7.81 6.70
CA ARG A 24 9.59 -8.21 5.91
C ARG A 24 8.91 -7.01 5.26
N VAL A 25 8.54 -7.17 3.99
CA VAL A 25 7.70 -6.22 3.25
C VAL A 25 6.25 -6.65 3.34
N HIS A 26 5.35 -5.71 3.60
CA HIS A 26 3.91 -5.97 3.64
C HIS A 26 3.23 -5.49 2.35
N LEU A 27 2.10 -6.11 2.02
CA LEU A 27 1.29 -5.67 0.88
C LEU A 27 0.87 -4.21 1.03
N SER A 28 0.59 -3.75 2.24
CA SER A 28 0.25 -2.35 2.52
C SER A 28 1.35 -1.39 2.10
N ASP A 29 2.62 -1.79 2.18
CA ASP A 29 3.74 -0.95 1.71
C ASP A 29 3.67 -0.76 0.19
N ILE A 30 3.35 -1.82 -0.53
CA ILE A 30 3.24 -1.80 -1.99
C ILE A 30 2.06 -0.93 -2.42
N ILE A 31 0.92 -1.06 -1.76
CA ILE A 31 -0.27 -0.26 -2.02
C ILE A 31 0.03 1.23 -1.78
N GLU A 32 0.65 1.55 -0.66
CA GLU A 32 1.00 2.91 -0.28
C GLU A 32 1.96 3.56 -1.29
N LEU A 33 3.03 2.86 -1.65
CA LEU A 33 3.99 3.33 -2.66
C LEU A 33 3.34 3.46 -4.04
N SER A 34 2.45 2.54 -4.39
CA SER A 34 1.74 2.59 -5.67
C SER A 34 0.84 3.82 -5.77
N ALA A 35 0.16 4.17 -4.67
CA ALA A 35 -0.66 5.38 -4.60
C ALA A 35 0.22 6.64 -4.70
N GLN A 36 1.36 6.66 -4.03
CA GLN A 36 2.30 7.77 -4.10
C GLN A 36 2.88 7.95 -5.49
N ARG A 37 3.14 6.87 -6.21
CA ARG A 37 3.58 6.92 -7.61
C ARG A 37 2.55 7.66 -8.47
N VAL A 38 1.29 7.29 -8.35
CA VAL A 38 0.20 7.93 -9.12
C VAL A 38 0.11 9.42 -8.79
N ALA A 39 0.16 9.77 -7.50
CA ALA A 39 0.10 11.15 -7.06
C ALA A 39 1.28 11.97 -7.57
N LEU A 40 2.48 11.44 -7.49
CA LEU A 40 3.70 12.12 -7.92
C LEU A 40 3.74 12.31 -9.44
N GLU A 41 3.34 11.32 -10.20
CA GLU A 41 3.22 11.43 -11.65
C GLU A 41 2.20 12.50 -12.05
N GLY A 42 1.08 12.55 -11.33
CA GLY A 42 0.04 13.56 -11.56
C GLY A 42 0.49 14.98 -11.24
N GLU A 43 1.26 15.15 -10.17
CA GLU A 43 1.74 16.48 -9.75
C GLU A 43 2.88 17.01 -10.62
N THR A 44 3.80 16.14 -11.01
CA THR A 44 5.03 16.56 -11.68
C THR A 44 4.99 16.36 -13.19
N GLY A 45 4.12 15.50 -13.70
CA GLY A 45 4.13 15.09 -15.10
C GLY A 45 5.34 14.22 -15.47
N GLU A 46 6.13 13.83 -14.49
CA GLU A 46 7.32 13.02 -14.70
C GLU A 46 7.04 11.54 -14.47
N SER A 47 7.79 10.68 -15.13
CA SER A 47 7.66 9.25 -15.00
C SER A 47 8.28 8.75 -13.69
N VAL A 48 7.56 7.89 -12.99
CA VAL A 48 8.05 7.20 -11.79
C VAL A 48 8.22 5.72 -12.12
N ALA A 49 9.36 5.15 -11.74
CA ALA A 49 9.67 3.76 -12.01
C ALA A 49 8.61 2.81 -11.44
N PRO A 50 8.28 1.71 -12.17
CA PRO A 50 7.32 0.73 -11.69
C PRO A 50 7.87 -0.18 -10.59
N VAL A 51 9.16 -0.06 -10.28
CA VAL A 51 9.83 -0.77 -9.19
C VAL A 51 10.29 0.26 -8.17
N ALA A 52 10.02 -0.01 -6.91
CA ALA A 52 10.45 0.82 -5.80
C ALA A 52 11.26 -0.03 -4.80
N TRP A 53 11.83 0.62 -3.82
CA TRP A 53 12.60 -0.05 -2.78
C TRP A 53 11.98 0.18 -1.42
N VAL A 54 11.85 -0.89 -0.65
CA VAL A 54 11.50 -0.81 0.77
C VAL A 54 12.73 -1.24 1.56
N VAL A 55 13.26 -0.33 2.36
CA VAL A 55 14.40 -0.59 3.22
C VAL A 55 13.87 -0.86 4.61
N VAL A 56 14.11 -2.06 5.12
CA VAL A 56 13.61 -2.49 6.43
C VAL A 56 14.78 -2.53 7.41
N GLU A 57 14.65 -1.78 8.51
CA GLU A 57 15.53 -1.89 9.67
C GLU A 57 14.88 -2.80 10.71
N SER A 58 15.56 -3.87 11.05
CA SER A 58 15.12 -4.83 12.06
C SER A 58 16.25 -5.14 13.02
N ALA A 59 15.99 -5.99 14.00
CA ALA A 59 17.04 -6.47 14.91
C ALA A 59 18.19 -7.19 14.18
N ALA A 60 17.89 -7.77 13.01
CA ALA A 60 18.88 -8.46 12.18
C ALA A 60 19.74 -7.51 11.33
N GLY A 61 19.42 -6.21 11.31
CA GLY A 61 20.12 -5.20 10.52
C GLY A 61 19.22 -4.54 9.50
N ARG A 62 19.83 -3.96 8.47
CA ARG A 62 19.12 -3.23 7.41
C ARG A 62 19.14 -4.04 6.12
N SER A 63 17.97 -4.21 5.51
CA SER A 63 17.80 -4.92 4.23
C SER A 63 17.01 -4.06 3.26
N ALA A 64 17.39 -4.11 1.99
CA ALA A 64 16.68 -3.41 0.91
C ALA A 64 15.95 -4.44 0.05
N HIS A 65 14.67 -4.21 -0.18
CA HIS A 65 13.83 -5.09 -0.99
C HIS A 65 13.28 -4.31 -2.18
N SER A 66 13.50 -4.84 -3.39
CA SER A 66 12.84 -4.28 -4.56
C SER A 66 11.41 -4.81 -4.62
N VAL A 67 10.47 -3.93 -4.91
CA VAL A 67 9.05 -4.29 -5.02
C VAL A 67 8.48 -3.75 -6.32
N ARG A 68 7.67 -4.55 -6.99
CA ARG A 68 6.94 -4.09 -8.16
C ARG A 68 5.66 -3.41 -7.71
N LEU A 69 5.49 -2.18 -8.15
CA LEU A 69 4.30 -1.39 -7.82
C LEU A 69 3.08 -1.86 -8.62
N LEU A 70 1.91 -1.67 -8.05
CA LEU A 70 0.65 -1.92 -8.72
C LEU A 70 0.46 -0.89 -9.86
N SER A 71 -0.22 -1.31 -10.93
CA SER A 71 -0.50 -0.39 -12.02
C SER A 71 -1.41 0.76 -11.56
N PRO A 72 -1.33 1.94 -12.21
CA PRO A 72 -2.24 3.05 -11.88
C PRO A 72 -3.71 2.67 -11.96
N HIS A 73 -4.07 1.78 -12.88
CA HIS A 73 -5.43 1.28 -13.01
C HIS A 73 -5.94 0.60 -11.75
N VAL A 74 -5.13 -0.26 -11.13
CA VAL A 74 -5.47 -0.93 -9.87
C VAL A 74 -5.59 0.07 -8.73
N VAL A 75 -4.70 1.06 -8.68
CA VAL A 75 -4.77 2.14 -7.67
C VAL A 75 -6.08 2.92 -7.79
N TRP A 76 -6.47 3.26 -9.00
CA TRP A 76 -7.73 3.96 -9.25
C TRP A 76 -8.95 3.12 -8.86
N ASP A 77 -8.90 1.81 -9.07
CA ASP A 77 -9.97 0.91 -8.64
C ASP A 77 -10.13 0.91 -7.12
N PHE A 78 -9.04 0.88 -6.38
CA PHE A 78 -9.08 0.99 -4.92
C PHE A 78 -9.65 2.33 -4.46
N ALA A 79 -9.24 3.42 -5.06
CA ALA A 79 -9.73 4.75 -4.73
C ALA A 79 -11.23 4.88 -5.00
N SER A 80 -11.69 4.40 -6.14
CA SER A 80 -13.10 4.41 -6.53
C SER A 80 -13.94 3.58 -5.57
N ARG A 81 -13.45 2.41 -5.19
CA ARG A 81 -14.13 1.55 -4.23
C ARG A 81 -14.23 2.21 -2.86
N ARG A 82 -13.15 2.85 -2.41
CA ARG A 82 -13.15 3.58 -1.14
C ARG A 82 -14.22 4.68 -1.14
N GLU A 83 -14.29 5.46 -2.22
CA GLU A 83 -15.29 6.52 -2.35
C GLU A 83 -16.71 5.96 -2.35
N ALA A 84 -16.96 4.86 -3.06
CA ALA A 84 -18.25 4.21 -3.09
C ALA A 84 -18.68 3.68 -1.71
N LEU A 85 -17.75 3.12 -0.96
CA LEU A 85 -17.99 2.66 0.41
C LEU A 85 -18.33 3.82 1.34
N LEU A 86 -17.58 4.92 1.25
CA LEU A 86 -17.82 6.11 2.08
C LEU A 86 -19.13 6.80 1.72
N ALA A 87 -19.52 6.80 0.46
CA ALA A 87 -20.78 7.37 -0.01
C ALA A 87 -21.99 6.47 0.27
N GLY A 88 -21.79 5.23 0.70
CA GLY A 88 -22.85 4.27 0.96
C GLY A 88 -23.47 3.67 -0.29
N THR A 89 -22.85 3.85 -1.46
CA THR A 89 -23.36 3.27 -2.72
C THR A 89 -22.91 1.84 -2.95
N GLU A 90 -21.99 1.37 -2.13
CA GLU A 90 -21.48 0.00 -2.17
C GLU A 90 -21.38 -0.55 -0.75
N SER A 91 -21.65 -1.84 -0.58
CA SER A 91 -21.48 -2.50 0.70
C SER A 91 -20.04 -3.01 0.85
N PRO A 92 -19.45 -2.97 2.05
CA PRO A 92 -18.13 -3.52 2.24
C PRO A 92 -18.13 -5.03 2.00
N TYR A 93 -17.13 -5.49 1.25
CA TYR A 93 -16.85 -6.91 1.15
C TYR A 93 -16.09 -7.36 2.39
N TYR A 94 -16.61 -8.36 3.08
CA TYR A 94 -16.04 -8.81 4.33
C TYR A 94 -15.80 -10.32 4.29
N PRO A 95 -14.63 -10.75 3.87
CA PRO A 95 -14.32 -12.17 3.72
C PRO A 95 -13.95 -12.85 5.05
N ALA A 96 -14.39 -12.31 6.17
CA ALA A 96 -14.02 -12.83 7.46
C ALA A 96 -14.64 -14.20 7.72
N THR A 97 -13.83 -15.09 8.28
CA THR A 97 -14.27 -16.39 8.75
C THR A 97 -14.73 -16.29 10.21
N SER A 98 -15.41 -17.31 10.70
CA SER A 98 -15.80 -17.41 12.11
C SER A 98 -14.60 -17.22 13.05
N ARG A 99 -13.44 -17.73 12.65
CA ARG A 99 -12.20 -17.62 13.41
C ARG A 99 -11.76 -16.15 13.56
N VAL A 100 -11.80 -15.39 12.48
CA VAL A 100 -11.44 -13.96 12.49
C VAL A 100 -12.47 -13.18 13.31
N CYS A 101 -13.75 -13.46 13.12
CA CYS A 101 -14.81 -12.80 13.84
C CYS A 101 -14.74 -13.06 15.35
N ALA A 102 -14.32 -14.25 15.76
CA ALA A 102 -14.21 -14.63 17.18
C ALA A 102 -13.21 -13.75 17.94
N SER A 103 -12.15 -13.29 17.29
CA SER A 103 -11.14 -12.42 17.89
C SER A 103 -11.34 -10.92 17.61
N CYS A 104 -12.40 -10.57 16.89
CA CYS A 104 -12.65 -9.19 16.50
C CYS A 104 -13.28 -8.40 17.67
N ILE A 105 -12.72 -7.22 17.97
CA ILE A 105 -13.25 -6.36 19.05
C ILE A 105 -14.64 -5.79 18.74
N TYR A 106 -15.03 -5.76 17.45
CA TYR A 106 -16.33 -5.26 17.01
C TYR A 106 -17.37 -6.34 16.82
N ARG A 107 -17.07 -7.59 17.18
CA ARG A 107 -17.93 -8.75 16.91
C ARG A 107 -19.39 -8.54 17.38
N ALA A 108 -19.58 -8.00 18.57
CA ALA A 108 -20.91 -7.82 19.15
C ALA A 108 -21.77 -6.82 18.38
N ARG A 109 -21.16 -5.90 17.67
CA ARG A 109 -21.83 -4.82 16.92
C ARG A 109 -21.82 -5.02 15.42
N CYS A 110 -21.09 -6.02 14.95
CA CYS A 110 -20.88 -6.22 13.52
C CYS A 110 -22.07 -6.93 12.88
N ARG A 111 -22.61 -6.34 11.81
CA ARG A 111 -23.69 -6.94 11.01
C ARG A 111 -23.19 -7.98 10.01
N MET A 112 -21.87 -8.00 9.78
CA MET A 112 -21.23 -8.83 8.76
C MET A 112 -20.56 -10.08 9.35
N ARG A 113 -20.69 -10.30 10.64
CA ARG A 113 -20.05 -11.43 11.31
C ARG A 113 -20.61 -12.77 10.83
N SER A 114 -19.76 -13.74 10.77
CA SER A 114 -20.12 -15.13 10.50
C SER A 114 -20.01 -16.00 11.76
#